data_6b2041000083fd2d599661c678262b18
#
_entry.id   6b2041000083fd2d599661c678262b18
#
_cell.length_a   1.000
_cell.length_b   1.000
_cell.length_c   1.000
_cell.angle_alpha   90.00
_cell.angle_beta   90.00
_cell.angle_gamma   90.00
#
_symmetry.space_group_name_H-M   'P 1'
#
loop_
_entity.id
_entity.type
_entity.pdbx_description
1 polymer ?
#
loop_
_entity_poly.entity_id
_entity_poly.type
_entity_poly.pdbx_seq_one_letter_code
_entity_poly.pdbx_strand_id
1 'polypeptide(L)'
;MNGVHDMGGQQGFGPVLLEDNEPLFHAAWESRAMAVTVAMGASGQWNIDLSRSARESLPPAIYLSSTYYEIWIRALEKLMLERGMVTQAELANGQLISPPIKVNKVLTRETVDAALKAGSPTERPIHQAALFKVGQKVRARNMHPQGHTRLPRYVRGHEGTVLSVHGGHVFPDGHTLRATPPFNVPVEWLYTVVFDGPTLWGELSDPTVEVTIDAWESYLEAVA
;
A
#
# COMPACT_ATOMS: atom_id res chain seq x y z
N MET A 1 -9.60 1.74 -3.59
CA MET A 1 -10.03 3.11 -4.04
C MET A 1 -9.53 3.33 -5.45
N ASN A 2 -10.26 4.10 -6.24
CA ASN A 2 -9.85 4.50 -7.58
C ASN A 2 -9.17 5.87 -7.48
N GLY A 3 -7.86 5.90 -7.32
CA GLY A 3 -7.08 7.12 -7.18
C GLY A 3 -5.98 7.23 -8.23
N VAL A 4 -5.34 8.37 -8.30
CA VAL A 4 -4.23 8.64 -9.26
C VAL A 4 -2.97 7.83 -8.97
N HIS A 5 -2.84 7.25 -7.78
CA HIS A 5 -1.76 6.34 -7.42
C HIS A 5 -1.82 5.00 -8.18
N ASP A 6 -2.99 4.62 -8.68
CA ASP A 6 -3.21 3.39 -9.44
C ASP A 6 -2.96 3.66 -10.94
N MET A 7 -1.67 3.77 -11.28
CA MET A 7 -1.18 4.21 -12.59
C MET A 7 -1.01 3.06 -13.59
N GLY A 8 -1.16 1.80 -13.16
CA GLY A 8 -1.01 0.64 -14.04
C GLY A 8 -1.94 0.71 -15.25
N GLY A 9 -1.40 0.47 -16.44
CA GLY A 9 -2.14 0.55 -17.71
C GLY A 9 -2.49 1.96 -18.18
N GLN A 10 -2.07 3.03 -17.49
CA GLN A 10 -2.26 4.41 -17.94
C GLN A 10 -1.11 4.87 -18.85
N GLN A 11 -1.43 5.70 -19.84
CA GLN A 11 -0.47 6.29 -20.78
C GLN A 11 -0.15 7.74 -20.38
N GLY A 12 0.91 8.28 -20.98
CA GLY A 12 1.25 9.71 -20.89
C GLY A 12 2.31 10.05 -19.84
N PHE A 13 2.86 9.07 -19.11
CA PHE A 13 3.94 9.31 -18.14
C PHE A 13 5.34 9.33 -18.77
N GLY A 14 5.45 9.04 -20.07
CA GLY A 14 6.74 8.96 -20.76
C GLY A 14 7.54 7.70 -20.44
N PRO A 15 8.79 7.61 -20.94
CA PRO A 15 9.68 6.50 -20.65
C PRO A 15 10.20 6.58 -19.22
N VAL A 16 10.55 5.42 -18.66
CA VAL A 16 11.30 5.37 -17.40
C VAL A 16 12.73 5.83 -17.68
N LEU A 17 13.10 6.97 -17.08
CA LEU A 17 14.45 7.50 -17.16
C LEU A 17 15.27 6.98 -15.98
N LEU A 18 16.33 6.24 -16.30
CA LEU A 18 17.28 5.78 -15.29
C LEU A 18 18.27 6.91 -14.98
N GLU A 19 18.55 7.12 -13.72
CA GLU A 19 19.56 8.06 -13.26
C GLU A 19 20.89 7.32 -13.02
N ASP A 20 21.96 7.77 -13.69
CA ASP A 20 23.30 7.21 -13.48
C ASP A 20 23.81 7.55 -12.07
N ASN A 21 24.20 6.52 -11.31
CA ASN A 21 24.66 6.65 -9.92
C ASN A 21 23.63 7.32 -9.00
N GLU A 22 22.36 6.97 -9.15
CA GLU A 22 21.26 7.50 -8.35
C GLU A 22 21.61 7.52 -6.84
N PRO A 23 21.57 8.71 -6.20
CA PRO A 23 21.85 8.79 -4.77
C PRO A 23 20.69 8.19 -3.96
N LEU A 24 20.99 7.65 -2.79
CA LEU A 24 19.94 7.12 -1.89
C LEU A 24 18.89 8.18 -1.50
N PHE A 25 19.29 9.43 -1.43
CA PHE A 25 18.43 10.60 -1.20
C PHE A 25 18.94 11.77 -2.06
N HIS A 26 18.05 12.41 -2.80
CA HIS A 26 18.37 13.54 -3.67
C HIS A 26 18.56 14.86 -2.89
N ALA A 27 17.99 14.93 -1.68
CA ALA A 27 18.11 16.09 -0.81
C ALA A 27 18.25 15.68 0.66
N ALA A 28 18.94 16.48 1.45
CA ALA A 28 19.23 16.19 2.85
C ALA A 28 17.97 16.02 3.74
N TRP A 29 16.84 16.61 3.35
CA TRP A 29 15.59 16.49 4.08
C TRP A 29 14.89 15.14 3.87
N GLU A 30 15.14 14.44 2.77
CA GLU A 30 14.48 13.18 2.42
C GLU A 30 14.81 12.05 3.40
N SER A 31 16.07 11.95 3.81
CA SER A 31 16.49 11.00 4.84
C SER A 31 15.79 11.25 6.18
N ARG A 32 15.55 12.53 6.51
CA ARG A 32 14.78 12.91 7.69
C ARG A 32 13.30 12.59 7.54
N ALA A 33 12.73 12.83 6.35
CA ALA A 33 11.34 12.48 6.04
C ALA A 33 11.10 10.97 6.20
N MET A 34 12.00 10.15 5.67
CA MET A 34 11.97 8.69 5.86
C MET A 34 12.05 8.34 7.35
N ALA A 35 13.06 8.87 8.05
CA ALA A 35 13.30 8.53 9.46
C ALA A 35 12.12 8.89 10.37
N VAL A 36 11.53 10.08 10.22
CA VAL A 36 10.38 10.50 11.03
C VAL A 36 9.13 9.68 10.69
N THR A 37 8.90 9.35 9.42
CA THR A 37 7.75 8.53 9.02
C THR A 37 7.86 7.11 9.61
N VAL A 38 9.05 6.51 9.58
CA VAL A 38 9.30 5.20 10.18
C VAL A 38 9.14 5.25 11.71
N ALA A 39 9.72 6.25 12.37
CA ALA A 39 9.61 6.41 13.82
C ALA A 39 8.15 6.59 14.27
N MET A 40 7.38 7.40 13.55
CA MET A 40 5.97 7.63 13.84
C MET A 40 5.11 6.38 13.57
N GLY A 41 5.37 5.65 12.49
CA GLY A 41 4.73 4.35 12.21
C GLY A 41 5.00 3.32 13.32
N ALA A 42 6.22 3.28 13.84
CA ALA A 42 6.60 2.39 14.95
C ALA A 42 5.90 2.73 16.28
N SER A 43 5.32 3.93 16.41
CA SER A 43 4.54 4.33 17.59
C SER A 43 3.28 3.48 17.79
N GLY A 44 2.83 2.77 16.74
CA GLY A 44 1.65 1.91 16.77
C GLY A 44 0.31 2.67 16.72
N GLN A 45 0.32 3.95 16.33
CA GLN A 45 -0.90 4.76 16.19
C GLN A 45 -1.69 4.44 14.92
N TRP A 46 -1.05 3.81 13.94
CA TRP A 46 -1.64 3.28 12.71
C TRP A 46 -0.87 2.06 12.22
N ASN A 47 -1.47 1.31 11.32
CA ASN A 47 -0.83 0.19 10.64
C ASN A 47 -0.28 0.59 9.27
N ILE A 48 0.45 -0.32 8.61
CA ILE A 48 1.08 -0.04 7.31
C ILE A 48 0.05 0.30 6.22
N ASP A 49 -1.13 -0.32 6.24
CA ASP A 49 -2.15 -0.12 5.22
C ASP A 49 -2.88 1.23 5.40
N LEU A 50 -3.06 1.67 6.65
CA LEU A 50 -3.48 3.06 6.93
C LEU A 50 -2.45 4.07 6.43
N SER A 51 -1.15 3.78 6.59
CA SER A 51 -0.08 4.64 6.07
C SER A 51 -0.09 4.70 4.53
N ARG A 52 -0.34 3.58 3.85
CA ARG A 52 -0.52 3.53 2.40
C ARG A 52 -1.77 4.28 1.96
N SER A 53 -2.90 4.00 2.59
CA SER A 53 -4.18 4.67 2.31
C SER A 53 -4.09 6.19 2.47
N ALA A 54 -3.34 6.67 3.45
CA ALA A 54 -3.11 8.11 3.64
C ALA A 54 -2.38 8.74 2.45
N ARG A 55 -1.37 8.07 1.90
CA ARG A 55 -0.65 8.51 0.68
C ARG A 55 -1.57 8.48 -0.54
N GLU A 56 -2.29 7.37 -0.72
CA GLU A 56 -3.17 7.13 -1.85
C GLU A 56 -4.39 8.06 -1.89
N SER A 57 -4.79 8.60 -0.74
CA SER A 57 -5.92 9.52 -0.58
C SER A 57 -5.54 11.00 -0.62
N LEU A 58 -4.30 11.33 -0.95
CA LEU A 58 -3.91 12.73 -1.20
C LEU A 58 -4.69 13.28 -2.40
N PRO A 59 -5.03 14.57 -2.42
CA PRO A 59 -5.66 15.20 -3.58
C PRO A 59 -4.87 14.92 -4.87
N PRO A 60 -5.52 14.58 -6.00
CA PRO A 60 -4.83 14.18 -7.23
C PRO A 60 -3.73 15.14 -7.69
N ALA A 61 -4.00 16.43 -7.67
CA ALA A 61 -3.01 17.43 -8.06
C ALA A 61 -1.78 17.44 -7.15
N ILE A 62 -2.00 17.25 -5.84
CA ILE A 62 -0.91 17.16 -4.86
C ILE A 62 -0.10 15.90 -5.06
N TYR A 63 -0.76 14.75 -5.21
CA TYR A 63 -0.08 13.47 -5.41
C TYR A 63 0.82 13.49 -6.65
N LEU A 64 0.29 13.95 -7.79
CA LEU A 64 1.01 13.95 -9.07
C LEU A 64 2.14 15.01 -9.16
N SER A 65 2.06 16.09 -8.38
CA SER A 65 3.09 17.14 -8.36
C SER A 65 4.13 16.97 -7.26
N SER A 66 3.95 16.00 -6.36
CA SER A 66 4.86 15.76 -5.23
C SER A 66 5.94 14.74 -5.59
N THR A 67 7.14 14.95 -5.07
CA THR A 67 8.21 13.94 -5.07
C THR A 67 7.86 12.80 -4.12
N TYR A 68 8.61 11.71 -4.19
CA TYR A 68 8.36 10.50 -3.39
C TYR A 68 8.28 10.80 -1.88
N TYR A 69 9.26 11.50 -1.33
CA TYR A 69 9.29 11.82 0.10
C TYR A 69 8.36 12.97 0.49
N GLU A 70 7.97 13.85 -0.44
CA GLU A 70 6.88 14.81 -0.20
C GLU A 70 5.54 14.10 0.01
N ILE A 71 5.22 13.08 -0.79
CA ILE A 71 4.03 12.23 -0.58
C ILE A 71 4.07 11.61 0.83
N TRP A 72 5.24 11.14 1.29
CA TRP A 72 5.38 10.55 2.62
C TRP A 72 5.09 11.55 3.74
N ILE A 73 5.66 12.76 3.67
CA ILE A 73 5.46 13.79 4.70
C ILE A 73 4.01 14.27 4.71
N ARG A 74 3.41 14.53 3.55
CA ARG A 74 2.00 14.95 3.46
C ARG A 74 1.05 13.91 4.04
N ALA A 75 1.30 12.64 3.79
CA ALA A 75 0.53 11.56 4.38
C ALA A 75 0.76 11.43 5.89
N LEU A 76 1.99 11.65 6.36
CA LEU A 76 2.31 11.69 7.78
C LEU A 76 1.59 12.83 8.50
N GLU A 77 1.60 14.04 7.96
CA GLU A 77 0.86 15.20 8.47
C GLU A 77 -0.64 14.89 8.59
N LYS A 78 -1.23 14.31 7.53
CA LYS A 78 -2.62 13.85 7.54
C LYS A 78 -2.90 12.89 8.68
N LEU A 79 -2.10 11.83 8.84
CA LEU A 79 -2.26 10.84 9.89
C LEU A 79 -2.10 11.45 11.28
N MET A 80 -1.13 12.33 11.48
CA MET A 80 -0.90 12.99 12.77
C MET A 80 -2.06 13.92 13.15
N LEU A 81 -2.63 14.64 12.19
CA LEU A 81 -3.84 15.46 12.40
C LEU A 81 -5.05 14.59 12.76
N GLU A 82 -5.29 13.51 12.01
CA GLU A 82 -6.41 12.58 12.26
C GLU A 82 -6.32 11.89 13.64
N ARG A 83 -5.12 11.76 14.17
CA ARG A 83 -4.85 11.16 15.50
C ARG A 83 -4.77 12.21 16.62
N GLY A 84 -4.92 13.48 16.30
CA GLY A 84 -4.77 14.55 17.29
C GLY A 84 -3.36 14.67 17.87
N MET A 85 -2.34 14.18 17.13
CA MET A 85 -0.94 14.25 17.55
C MET A 85 -0.33 15.62 17.30
N VAL A 86 -0.88 16.35 16.32
CA VAL A 86 -0.57 17.74 16.02
C VAL A 86 -1.85 18.46 15.64
N THR A 87 -1.85 19.76 15.76
CA THR A 87 -2.92 20.66 15.29
C THR A 87 -2.51 21.33 13.98
N GLN A 88 -3.48 21.82 13.22
CA GLN A 88 -3.21 22.59 12.01
C GLN A 88 -2.37 23.86 12.29
N ALA A 89 -2.61 24.50 13.46
CA ALA A 89 -1.84 25.67 13.88
C ALA A 89 -0.36 25.34 14.16
N GLU A 90 -0.09 24.17 14.76
CA GLU A 90 1.28 23.70 15.01
C GLU A 90 2.02 23.39 13.72
N LEU A 91 1.37 22.75 12.75
CA LEU A 91 1.95 22.53 11.41
C LEU A 91 2.25 23.83 10.69
N ALA A 92 1.33 24.81 10.74
CA ALA A 92 1.51 26.10 10.07
C ALA A 92 2.62 26.96 10.69
N ASN A 93 2.78 26.91 12.01
CA ASN A 93 3.72 27.75 12.74
C ASN A 93 5.07 27.03 13.03
N GLY A 94 5.13 25.72 12.90
CA GLY A 94 6.31 24.91 13.25
C GLY A 94 6.65 24.92 14.73
N GLN A 95 5.68 25.22 15.60
CA GLN A 95 5.85 25.33 17.04
C GLN A 95 4.85 24.47 17.80
N LEU A 96 5.30 23.80 18.84
CA LEU A 96 4.42 23.06 19.75
C LEU A 96 3.55 24.07 20.53
N ILE A 97 2.24 23.92 20.40
CA ILE A 97 1.25 24.77 21.08
C ILE A 97 0.55 23.97 22.20
N SER A 98 0.27 22.70 21.94
CA SER A 98 -0.41 21.81 22.86
C SER A 98 0.53 20.78 23.48
N PRO A 99 0.28 20.29 24.69
CA PRO A 99 1.06 19.19 25.23
C PRO A 99 1.04 17.96 24.31
N PRO A 100 2.19 17.30 24.06
CA PRO A 100 2.23 16.14 23.18
C PRO A 100 1.43 14.98 23.76
N ILE A 101 0.73 14.24 22.90
CA ILE A 101 0.07 13.01 23.34
C ILE A 101 1.09 11.92 23.63
N LYS A 102 0.83 11.14 24.68
CA LYS A 102 1.68 10.01 25.02
C LYS A 102 1.44 8.85 24.05
N VAL A 103 2.53 8.34 23.45
CA VAL A 103 2.51 7.13 22.63
C VAL A 103 3.06 5.94 23.40
N ASN A 104 2.58 4.73 23.07
CA ASN A 104 2.94 3.51 23.77
C ASN A 104 4.34 3.00 23.43
N LYS A 105 4.84 3.33 22.24
CA LYS A 105 6.15 2.93 21.73
C LYS A 105 6.89 4.14 21.19
N VAL A 106 8.17 4.22 21.50
CA VAL A 106 9.10 5.20 20.92
C VAL A 106 10.27 4.42 20.35
N LEU A 107 10.53 4.65 19.05
CA LEU A 107 11.70 4.09 18.40
C LEU A 107 12.93 4.89 18.83
N THR A 108 13.89 4.24 19.47
CA THR A 108 15.14 4.86 19.94
C THR A 108 16.32 4.36 19.13
N ARG A 109 17.46 5.02 19.26
CA ARG A 109 18.72 4.60 18.62
C ARG A 109 19.09 3.15 18.95
N GLU A 110 18.83 2.72 20.18
CA GLU A 110 19.18 1.39 20.67
C GLU A 110 18.23 0.31 20.14
N THR A 111 17.00 0.68 19.77
CA THR A 111 15.96 -0.26 19.35
C THR A 111 15.68 -0.27 17.85
N VAL A 112 16.16 0.74 17.11
CA VAL A 112 15.81 0.91 15.67
C VAL A 112 16.28 -0.27 14.83
N ASP A 113 17.51 -0.74 15.01
CA ASP A 113 18.05 -1.84 14.19
C ASP A 113 17.28 -3.14 14.39
N ALA A 114 16.95 -3.46 15.63
CA ALA A 114 16.16 -4.65 15.95
C ALA A 114 14.73 -4.53 15.39
N ALA A 115 14.11 -3.36 15.49
CA ALA A 115 12.78 -3.11 14.95
C ALA A 115 12.74 -3.22 13.42
N LEU A 116 13.71 -2.64 12.73
CA LEU A 116 13.80 -2.72 11.26
C LEU A 116 14.09 -4.14 10.76
N LYS A 117 14.96 -4.89 11.47
CA LYS A 117 15.24 -6.30 11.13
C LYS A 117 14.04 -7.21 11.37
N ALA A 118 13.27 -7.00 12.42
CA ALA A 118 12.06 -7.76 12.70
C ALA A 118 10.98 -7.52 11.63
N GLY A 119 10.91 -6.32 11.08
CA GLY A 119 9.91 -5.94 10.09
C GLY A 119 8.48 -6.07 10.60
N SER A 120 7.56 -6.27 9.68
CA SER A 120 6.14 -6.52 9.98
C SER A 120 5.60 -7.59 9.02
N PRO A 121 5.93 -8.88 9.23
CA PRO A 121 5.45 -9.96 8.39
C PRO A 121 3.93 -9.95 8.28
N THR A 122 3.41 -10.18 7.08
CA THR A 122 1.95 -10.20 6.81
C THR A 122 1.36 -11.59 6.87
N GLU A 123 2.19 -12.64 6.83
CA GLU A 123 1.75 -14.03 6.91
C GLU A 123 1.09 -14.32 8.26
N ARG A 124 -0.02 -15.04 8.21
CA ARG A 124 -0.80 -15.44 9.39
C ARG A 124 -1.34 -16.85 9.19
N PRO A 125 -1.51 -17.64 10.26
CA PRO A 125 -2.21 -18.92 10.19
C PRO A 125 -3.63 -18.72 9.63
N ILE A 126 -4.04 -19.61 8.71
CA ILE A 126 -5.39 -19.68 8.18
C ILE A 126 -5.85 -21.12 8.24
N HIS A 127 -7.10 -21.36 8.71
CA HIS A 127 -7.63 -22.70 8.93
C HIS A 127 -8.67 -23.12 7.87
N GLN A 128 -9.20 -22.15 7.13
CA GLN A 128 -10.11 -22.44 6.03
C GLN A 128 -9.33 -22.95 4.83
N ALA A 129 -9.94 -23.85 4.05
CA ALA A 129 -9.33 -24.30 2.80
C ALA A 129 -9.31 -23.17 1.76
N ALA A 130 -8.26 -23.13 0.95
CA ALA A 130 -8.17 -22.22 -0.19
C ALA A 130 -9.28 -22.53 -1.21
N LEU A 131 -9.92 -21.49 -1.74
CA LEU A 131 -10.97 -21.66 -2.76
C LEU A 131 -10.39 -21.99 -4.14
N PHE A 132 -9.17 -21.54 -4.41
CA PHE A 132 -8.53 -21.68 -5.71
C PHE A 132 -7.25 -22.51 -5.60
N LYS A 133 -6.86 -23.15 -6.70
CA LYS A 133 -5.63 -23.96 -6.82
C LYS A 133 -4.80 -23.51 -8.00
N VAL A 134 -3.51 -23.84 -7.96
CA VAL A 134 -2.56 -23.58 -9.06
C VAL A 134 -3.10 -24.16 -10.38
N GLY A 135 -3.00 -23.40 -11.45
CA GLY A 135 -3.50 -23.69 -12.79
C GLY A 135 -5.01 -23.40 -12.99
N GLN A 136 -5.73 -23.02 -11.96
CA GLN A 136 -7.15 -22.66 -12.09
C GLN A 136 -7.31 -21.28 -12.71
N LYS A 137 -8.26 -21.14 -13.65
CA LYS A 137 -8.70 -19.85 -14.14
C LYS A 137 -9.59 -19.16 -13.12
N VAL A 138 -9.31 -17.89 -12.90
CA VAL A 138 -10.04 -17.00 -12.00
C VAL A 138 -10.30 -15.67 -12.69
N ARG A 139 -11.31 -14.95 -12.25
CA ARG A 139 -11.55 -13.57 -12.69
C ARG A 139 -11.28 -12.62 -11.54
N ALA A 140 -10.49 -11.58 -11.76
CA ALA A 140 -10.38 -10.47 -10.83
C ALA A 140 -11.72 -9.72 -10.80
N ARG A 141 -12.30 -9.57 -9.61
CA ARG A 141 -13.61 -8.93 -9.46
C ARG A 141 -13.60 -7.50 -9.98
N ASN A 142 -14.62 -7.12 -10.71
CA ASN A 142 -14.84 -5.74 -11.10
C ASN A 142 -15.45 -4.96 -9.92
N MET A 143 -14.59 -4.52 -9.01
CA MET A 143 -14.98 -3.85 -7.77
C MET A 143 -14.35 -2.46 -7.65
N HIS A 144 -15.08 -1.53 -7.03
CA HIS A 144 -14.66 -0.14 -6.88
C HIS A 144 -14.84 0.32 -5.43
N PRO A 145 -14.04 -0.20 -4.48
CA PRO A 145 -14.16 0.19 -3.08
C PRO A 145 -13.81 1.66 -2.88
N GLN A 146 -14.52 2.34 -1.98
CA GLN A 146 -14.22 3.72 -1.61
C GLN A 146 -12.94 3.83 -0.77
N GLY A 147 -12.64 2.79 0.01
CA GLY A 147 -11.45 2.71 0.85
C GLY A 147 -10.23 2.15 0.12
N HIS A 148 -9.22 1.88 0.90
CA HIS A 148 -7.98 1.24 0.43
C HIS A 148 -8.24 -0.12 -0.20
N THR A 149 -7.52 -0.42 -1.27
CA THR A 149 -7.48 -1.75 -1.89
C THR A 149 -6.15 -1.98 -2.58
N ARG A 150 -5.74 -3.24 -2.66
CA ARG A 150 -4.52 -3.65 -3.37
C ARG A 150 -4.81 -4.29 -4.73
N LEU A 151 -6.09 -4.34 -5.16
CA LEU A 151 -6.45 -4.82 -6.49
C LEU A 151 -6.33 -3.69 -7.53
N PRO A 152 -5.33 -3.73 -8.42
CA PRO A 152 -5.14 -2.70 -9.44
C PRO A 152 -6.32 -2.64 -10.42
N ARG A 153 -6.66 -1.44 -10.90
CA ARG A 153 -7.80 -1.26 -11.81
C ARG A 153 -7.66 -2.04 -13.11
N TYR A 154 -6.46 -2.11 -13.66
CA TYR A 154 -6.24 -2.69 -14.98
C TYR A 154 -6.49 -4.20 -15.05
N VAL A 155 -6.52 -4.92 -13.92
CA VAL A 155 -6.86 -6.36 -13.89
C VAL A 155 -8.33 -6.62 -13.58
N ARG A 156 -9.09 -5.63 -13.09
CA ARG A 156 -10.47 -5.83 -12.65
C ARG A 156 -11.38 -6.25 -13.81
N GLY A 157 -12.14 -7.31 -13.60
CA GLY A 157 -13.01 -7.91 -14.60
C GLY A 157 -12.31 -8.85 -15.58
N HIS A 158 -10.97 -8.90 -15.57
CA HIS A 158 -10.18 -9.76 -16.46
C HIS A 158 -9.94 -11.15 -15.87
N GLU A 159 -9.79 -12.13 -16.74
CA GLU A 159 -9.46 -13.51 -16.37
C GLU A 159 -7.95 -13.71 -16.37
N GLY A 160 -7.49 -14.43 -15.35
CA GLY A 160 -6.10 -14.85 -15.22
C GLY A 160 -6.00 -16.29 -14.74
N THR A 161 -4.79 -16.77 -14.56
CA THR A 161 -4.53 -18.11 -14.08
C THR A 161 -3.77 -18.06 -12.77
N VAL A 162 -4.18 -18.82 -11.78
CA VAL A 162 -3.46 -18.92 -10.50
C VAL A 162 -2.12 -19.59 -10.74
N LEU A 163 -1.05 -18.85 -10.47
CA LEU A 163 0.34 -19.32 -10.62
C LEU A 163 0.87 -19.93 -9.31
N SER A 164 0.54 -19.33 -8.16
CA SER A 164 0.94 -19.85 -6.84
C SER A 164 -0.09 -19.51 -5.75
N VAL A 165 -0.01 -20.25 -4.64
CA VAL A 165 -0.82 -20.08 -3.43
C VAL A 165 0.14 -19.86 -2.26
N HIS A 166 0.02 -18.73 -1.57
CA HIS A 166 1.00 -18.28 -0.55
C HIS A 166 0.58 -18.55 0.89
N GLY A 167 -0.66 -18.95 1.14
CA GLY A 167 -1.17 -19.09 2.49
C GLY A 167 -2.00 -17.90 2.97
N GLY A 168 -2.20 -17.82 4.27
CA GLY A 168 -2.96 -16.74 4.90
C GLY A 168 -2.13 -15.47 5.06
N HIS A 169 -2.65 -14.36 4.60
CA HIS A 169 -2.03 -13.05 4.75
C HIS A 169 -3.02 -12.01 5.24
N VAL A 170 -2.49 -11.00 5.95
CA VAL A 170 -3.27 -9.82 6.34
C VAL A 170 -4.00 -9.25 5.14
N PHE A 171 -5.33 -9.08 5.24
CA PHE A 171 -6.13 -8.50 4.19
C PHE A 171 -6.15 -6.97 4.29
N PRO A 172 -5.54 -6.23 3.35
CA PRO A 172 -5.28 -4.80 3.48
C PRO A 172 -6.54 -3.94 3.57
N ASP A 173 -7.57 -4.26 2.77
CA ASP A 173 -8.82 -3.49 2.73
C ASP A 173 -9.47 -3.51 4.12
N GLY A 174 -9.60 -4.68 4.71
CA GLY A 174 -10.14 -4.84 6.07
C GLY A 174 -9.24 -4.28 7.17
N HIS A 175 -7.93 -4.22 6.93
CA HIS A 175 -6.95 -3.68 7.87
C HIS A 175 -7.08 -2.17 8.03
N THR A 176 -7.51 -1.44 7.00
CA THR A 176 -7.75 0.00 7.06
C THR A 176 -9.08 0.37 7.72
N LEU A 177 -10.05 -0.53 7.74
CA LEU A 177 -11.33 -0.30 8.40
C LEU A 177 -11.22 -0.20 9.92
N ARG A 178 -10.13 -0.70 10.50
CA ARG A 178 -9.85 -0.63 11.92
C ARG A 178 -8.81 0.43 12.23
N ALA A 179 -9.31 1.63 12.37
CA ALA A 179 -8.50 2.83 12.50
C ALA A 179 -7.74 2.95 13.83
N THR A 180 -8.05 2.14 14.85
CA THR A 180 -7.42 2.22 16.19
C THR A 180 -6.98 0.83 16.69
N PRO A 181 -5.88 0.75 17.46
CA PRO A 181 -5.48 -0.49 18.14
C PRO A 181 -6.56 -0.98 19.14
N PRO A 182 -6.69 -2.30 19.41
CA PRO A 182 -5.93 -3.36 18.75
C PRO A 182 -6.43 -3.62 17.33
N PHE A 183 -5.49 -3.63 16.37
CA PHE A 183 -5.81 -3.94 14.97
C PHE A 183 -6.11 -5.44 14.84
N ASN A 184 -7.36 -5.80 15.01
CA ASN A 184 -7.82 -7.16 14.76
C ASN A 184 -7.87 -7.35 13.23
N VAL A 185 -6.96 -8.14 12.70
CA VAL A 185 -6.61 -8.14 11.28
C VAL A 185 -7.34 -9.27 10.58
N PRO A 186 -8.19 -8.99 9.58
CA PRO A 186 -8.73 -10.05 8.74
C PRO A 186 -7.58 -10.71 7.97
N VAL A 187 -7.65 -12.02 7.85
CA VAL A 187 -6.68 -12.87 7.14
C VAL A 187 -7.40 -13.56 6.02
N GLU A 188 -6.83 -13.51 4.83
CA GLU A 188 -7.32 -14.20 3.66
C GLU A 188 -6.20 -14.95 2.95
N TRP A 189 -6.55 -15.93 2.13
CA TRP A 189 -5.61 -16.58 1.22
C TRP A 189 -5.08 -15.59 0.22
N LEU A 190 -3.78 -15.66 -0.04
CA LEU A 190 -3.07 -14.85 -1.03
C LEU A 190 -2.63 -15.75 -2.20
N TYR A 191 -2.87 -15.27 -3.41
CA TYR A 191 -2.55 -15.96 -4.66
C TYR A 191 -1.72 -15.06 -5.55
N THR A 192 -0.72 -15.60 -6.25
CA THR A 192 -0.20 -14.93 -7.45
C THR A 192 -1.04 -15.36 -8.65
N VAL A 193 -1.56 -14.40 -9.37
CA VAL A 193 -2.37 -14.61 -10.59
C VAL A 193 -1.64 -13.97 -11.76
N VAL A 194 -1.50 -14.72 -12.87
CA VAL A 194 -0.92 -14.23 -14.11
C VAL A 194 -2.02 -13.92 -15.11
N PHE A 195 -1.84 -12.79 -15.80
CA PHE A 195 -2.70 -12.29 -16.89
C PHE A 195 -1.84 -12.10 -18.14
N ASP A 196 -2.33 -12.52 -19.30
CA ASP A 196 -1.64 -12.25 -20.56
C ASP A 196 -1.95 -10.84 -21.09
N GLY A 197 -1.03 -10.33 -21.94
CA GLY A 197 -1.15 -9.00 -22.52
C GLY A 197 -2.43 -8.80 -23.31
N PRO A 198 -2.81 -9.70 -24.24
CA PRO A 198 -4.07 -9.59 -25.00
C PRO A 198 -5.31 -9.48 -24.12
N THR A 199 -5.37 -10.20 -23.00
CA THR A 199 -6.50 -10.11 -22.04
C THR A 199 -6.58 -8.73 -21.38
N LEU A 200 -5.43 -8.14 -21.04
CA LEU A 200 -5.39 -6.84 -20.33
C LEU A 200 -5.48 -5.63 -21.28
N TRP A 201 -4.83 -5.71 -22.45
CA TRP A 201 -4.56 -4.56 -23.30
C TRP A 201 -5.17 -4.69 -24.70
N GLY A 202 -5.87 -5.80 -24.99
CA GLY A 202 -6.49 -6.07 -26.28
C GLY A 202 -5.57 -6.80 -27.26
N GLU A 203 -6.17 -7.28 -28.37
CA GLU A 203 -5.51 -8.15 -29.35
C GLU A 203 -4.27 -7.54 -30.05
N LEU A 204 -4.15 -6.22 -30.04
CA LEU A 204 -3.00 -5.52 -30.63
C LEU A 204 -1.81 -5.40 -29.67
N SER A 205 -1.93 -5.85 -28.44
CA SER A 205 -0.82 -5.86 -27.49
C SER A 205 0.18 -6.96 -27.82
N ASP A 206 1.40 -6.82 -27.29
CA ASP A 206 2.42 -7.86 -27.40
C ASP A 206 1.94 -9.16 -26.70
N PRO A 207 1.76 -10.27 -27.46
CA PRO A 207 1.27 -11.52 -26.91
C PRO A 207 2.27 -12.23 -25.97
N THR A 208 3.51 -11.76 -25.92
CA THR A 208 4.54 -12.31 -25.02
C THR A 208 4.55 -11.63 -23.65
N VAL A 209 3.77 -10.54 -23.48
CA VAL A 209 3.67 -9.83 -22.21
C VAL A 209 2.79 -10.63 -21.25
N GLU A 210 3.32 -10.88 -20.08
CA GLU A 210 2.59 -11.43 -18.94
C GLU A 210 2.72 -10.48 -17.74
N VAL A 211 1.62 -10.28 -17.03
CA VAL A 211 1.58 -9.47 -15.81
C VAL A 211 1.12 -10.35 -14.66
N THR A 212 1.89 -10.39 -13.59
CA THR A 212 1.51 -11.08 -12.35
C THR A 212 1.12 -10.08 -11.27
N ILE A 213 0.08 -10.41 -10.52
CA ILE A 213 -0.28 -9.69 -9.30
C ILE A 213 -0.46 -10.67 -8.16
N ASP A 214 -0.25 -10.17 -6.93
CA ASP A 214 -0.68 -10.87 -5.73
C ASP A 214 -2.08 -10.39 -5.36
N ALA A 215 -3.04 -11.33 -5.33
CA ALA A 215 -4.45 -11.07 -5.12
C ALA A 215 -4.98 -11.86 -3.91
N TRP A 216 -5.69 -11.19 -3.01
CA TRP A 216 -6.41 -11.85 -1.92
C TRP A 216 -7.65 -12.56 -2.43
N GLU A 217 -8.06 -13.62 -1.73
CA GLU A 217 -9.16 -14.50 -2.13
C GLU A 217 -10.45 -13.75 -2.46
N SER A 218 -10.80 -12.74 -1.66
CA SER A 218 -11.98 -11.91 -1.87
C SER A 218 -11.93 -11.03 -3.14
N TYR A 219 -10.76 -10.84 -3.72
CA TYR A 219 -10.60 -10.13 -4.99
C TYR A 219 -10.92 -10.99 -6.22
N LEU A 220 -11.03 -12.29 -6.02
CA LEU A 220 -11.14 -13.27 -7.08
C LEU A 220 -12.52 -13.93 -7.09
N GLU A 221 -12.93 -14.42 -8.25
CA GLU A 221 -14.10 -15.28 -8.43
C GLU A 221 -13.79 -16.41 -9.41
N ALA A 222 -14.47 -17.52 -9.26
CA ALA A 222 -14.34 -18.65 -10.18
C ALA A 222 -14.86 -18.26 -11.57
N VAL A 223 -14.15 -18.69 -12.60
CA VAL A 223 -14.66 -18.65 -13.98
C VAL A 223 -15.51 -19.90 -14.18
N ALA A 224 -16.73 -19.71 -14.69
CA ALA A 224 -17.68 -20.80 -14.94
C ALA A 224 -17.23 -21.69 -16.10
#